data_7f069d753c2bce5976367252cacd5173
#
_entry.id   7f069d753c2bce5976367252cacd5173
#
_cell.length_a   1.000
_cell.length_b   1.000
_cell.length_c   1.000
_cell.angle_alpha   90.00
_cell.angle_beta   90.00
_cell.angle_gamma   90.00
#
_symmetry.space_group_name_H-M   'P 1'
#
loop_
_entity.id
_entity.type
_entity.pdbx_description
1 polymer ?
#
loop_
_entity_poly.entity_id
_entity_poly.type
_entity_poly.pdbx_seq_one_letter_code
_entity_poly.pdbx_strand_id
1 'polypeptide(L)'
;TTTALSEMQTNVRQPSHSFFISDFILAYSKEICKYFFLFSMNLTFVGAAHEVTGSCHYIEACGKHILIDCGMEQGKDVFENIPIPVEEALIDYVFLTHAHVDHSGNLPLIYSKGFRGKVFATEATVDLCSIMLRDCAHIQMQEAEWKNRKAKRSPGMETIMPLYTMEDADGIIKRLIPCQYDSIIEVCEGVEIRFTDIGHLLGSSSIEVWLKENDVERKLVFSGDIGNINQP
;
A
#
# COMPACT_ATOMS: atom_id res chain seq x y z
N THR A 1 -39.43 28.79 -31.55
CA THR A 1 -38.17 29.35 -31.95
C THR A 1 -37.06 28.80 -31.06
N THR A 2 -36.57 27.70 -31.42
CA THR A 2 -35.32 27.27 -32.09
C THR A 2 -34.04 27.93 -31.56
N THR A 3 -33.11 27.08 -31.22
CA THR A 3 -31.67 27.25 -31.11
C THR A 3 -31.10 27.47 -29.74
N ALA A 4 -30.54 26.38 -29.18
CA ALA A 4 -29.23 26.29 -28.52
C ALA A 4 -29.01 24.87 -27.96
N LEU A 5 -28.76 23.91 -28.80
CA LEU A 5 -28.20 22.60 -28.46
C LEU A 5 -27.09 22.36 -29.47
N SER A 6 -25.90 22.79 -29.15
CA SER A 6 -24.67 22.23 -29.73
C SER A 6 -23.46 22.79 -28.99
N GLU A 7 -22.55 21.90 -28.67
CA GLU A 7 -21.22 22.10 -28.10
C GLU A 7 -21.06 21.80 -26.63
N MET A 8 -21.21 20.51 -26.27
CA MET A 8 -20.41 19.89 -25.24
C MET A 8 -19.27 19.12 -25.92
N GLN A 9 -18.17 19.80 -26.16
CA GLN A 9 -16.92 19.14 -26.47
C GLN A 9 -16.33 18.59 -25.17
N THR A 10 -16.24 17.26 -25.12
CA THR A 10 -15.57 16.51 -24.09
C THR A 10 -14.06 16.71 -24.19
N ASN A 11 -13.51 17.55 -23.33
CA ASN A 11 -12.08 17.58 -23.03
C ASN A 11 -11.83 16.65 -21.84
N VAL A 12 -11.51 15.40 -22.12
CA VAL A 12 -10.95 14.48 -21.14
C VAL A 12 -9.48 14.85 -20.94
N ARG A 13 -9.18 15.65 -19.96
CA ARG A 13 -7.82 15.80 -19.42
C ARG A 13 -7.61 14.74 -18.35
N GLN A 14 -6.52 14.00 -18.45
CA GLN A 14 -6.07 13.04 -17.45
C GLN A 14 -5.95 13.71 -16.09
N PRO A 15 -6.41 13.08 -15.00
CA PRO A 15 -6.35 13.65 -13.69
C PRO A 15 -5.15 13.15 -12.90
N SER A 16 -4.24 14.04 -12.60
CA SER A 16 -3.50 13.98 -11.35
C SER A 16 -4.48 14.39 -10.26
N HIS A 17 -5.11 13.44 -9.58
CA HIS A 17 -6.15 13.78 -8.61
C HIS A 17 -5.74 13.47 -7.19
N SER A 18 -5.20 14.49 -6.54
CA SER A 18 -5.50 14.72 -5.13
C SER A 18 -6.87 15.43 -5.09
N PHE A 19 -7.90 14.80 -4.57
CA PHE A 19 -9.15 15.47 -4.28
C PHE A 19 -8.95 16.32 -3.01
N PHE A 20 -8.67 17.60 -3.20
CA PHE A 20 -8.81 18.61 -2.16
C PHE A 20 -10.25 19.11 -2.19
N ILE A 21 -11.02 18.88 -1.13
CA ILE A 21 -12.19 19.69 -0.84
C ILE A 21 -11.67 20.87 -0.03
N SER A 22 -11.21 21.90 -0.72
CA SER A 22 -11.05 23.23 -0.15
C SER A 22 -11.97 24.13 -0.93
N ASP A 23 -12.96 24.68 -0.25
CA ASP A 23 -13.34 26.07 -0.41
C ASP A 23 -14.61 26.37 0.40
N PHE A 24 -14.41 26.94 1.57
CA PHE A 24 -15.20 28.05 2.08
C PHE A 24 -14.44 28.67 3.25
N ILE A 25 -13.63 29.67 2.95
CA ILE A 25 -13.10 30.57 3.97
C ILE A 25 -13.59 31.97 3.64
N LEU A 26 -14.40 32.54 4.50
CA LEU A 26 -14.47 33.99 4.69
C LEU A 26 -14.49 34.30 6.17
N ALA A 27 -13.37 34.86 6.54
CA ALA A 27 -13.06 35.73 7.69
C ALA A 27 -14.13 35.90 8.77
N TYR A 28 -13.84 35.40 9.99
CA TYR A 28 -14.16 36.11 11.23
C TYR A 28 -13.18 35.68 12.35
N SER A 29 -12.48 36.69 12.89
CA SER A 29 -11.70 36.74 14.14
C SER A 29 -10.58 35.76 14.42
N LYS A 30 -9.44 36.34 14.86
CA LYS A 30 -8.14 35.71 15.21
C LYS A 30 -8.16 34.65 16.33
N GLU A 31 -9.30 34.30 16.90
CA GLU A 31 -9.40 33.29 17.96
C GLU A 31 -9.94 31.94 17.49
N ILE A 32 -10.55 31.84 16.31
CA ILE A 32 -11.07 30.58 15.74
C ILE A 32 -9.98 29.79 14.98
N CYS A 33 -8.86 30.40 14.64
CA CYS A 33 -7.75 29.73 13.94
C CYS A 33 -7.03 28.61 14.72
N LYS A 34 -7.42 28.35 15.98
CA LYS A 34 -6.78 27.29 16.80
C LYS A 34 -7.43 25.92 16.70
N TYR A 35 -8.57 25.79 16.01
CA TYR A 35 -9.35 24.54 15.99
C TYR A 35 -9.79 24.07 14.59
N PHE A 36 -9.24 24.60 13.53
CA PHE A 36 -9.50 24.08 12.18
C PHE A 36 -8.33 23.20 11.71
N PHE A 37 -8.08 22.09 12.40
CA PHE A 37 -7.47 20.96 11.74
C PHE A 37 -8.58 20.34 10.88
N LEU A 38 -8.55 20.62 9.59
CA LEU A 38 -9.28 19.86 8.58
C LEU A 38 -8.70 18.46 8.55
N PHE A 39 -9.26 17.57 9.34
CA PHE A 39 -9.00 16.16 9.22
C PHE A 39 -9.62 15.69 7.90
N SER A 40 -8.83 15.39 6.94
CA SER A 40 -9.27 14.83 5.67
C SER A 40 -8.81 13.39 5.60
N MET A 41 -9.76 12.46 5.46
CA MET A 41 -9.44 11.09 5.11
C MET A 41 -9.07 11.06 3.63
N ASN A 42 -7.84 10.69 3.31
CA ASN A 42 -7.34 10.61 1.95
C ASN A 42 -7.05 9.15 1.58
N LEU A 43 -7.43 8.75 0.38
CA LEU A 43 -7.06 7.47 -0.22
C LEU A 43 -6.32 7.75 -1.53
N THR A 44 -5.12 7.22 -1.65
CA THR A 44 -4.30 7.31 -2.86
C THR A 44 -4.01 5.91 -3.39
N PHE A 45 -4.28 5.69 -4.66
CA PHE A 45 -3.88 4.48 -5.36
C PHE A 45 -2.43 4.65 -5.81
N VAL A 46 -1.51 3.97 -5.14
CA VAL A 46 -0.07 4.06 -5.38
C VAL A 46 0.34 3.13 -6.50
N GLY A 47 -0.20 1.91 -6.52
CA GLY A 47 0.11 0.90 -7.50
C GLY A 47 -1.10 0.04 -7.90
N ALA A 48 -0.89 -0.85 -8.86
CA ALA A 48 -1.93 -1.66 -9.53
C ALA A 48 -3.11 -0.82 -10.05
N ALA A 49 -2.86 0.43 -10.42
CA ALA A 49 -3.82 1.34 -11.01
C ALA A 49 -3.76 1.22 -12.53
N HIS A 50 -4.69 0.50 -13.13
CA HIS A 50 -4.73 0.03 -14.53
C HIS A 50 -3.74 -1.10 -14.87
N GLU A 51 -3.04 -1.65 -13.89
CA GLU A 51 -2.16 -2.80 -13.99
C GLU A 51 -2.55 -3.85 -12.95
N VAL A 52 -1.98 -5.04 -13.04
CA VAL A 52 -2.31 -6.15 -12.15
C VAL A 52 -1.34 -6.24 -10.98
N THR A 53 -0.05 -5.99 -11.22
CA THR A 53 1.01 -6.19 -10.22
C THR A 53 1.38 -4.91 -9.50
N GLY A 54 2.04 -5.04 -8.34
CA GLY A 54 2.48 -3.90 -7.55
C GLY A 54 1.38 -3.27 -6.69
N SER A 55 0.43 -4.07 -6.19
CA SER A 55 -0.68 -3.57 -5.35
C SER A 55 -0.18 -2.76 -4.17
N CYS A 56 -0.62 -1.51 -4.10
CA CYS A 56 -0.30 -0.61 -3.00
C CYS A 56 -1.31 0.54 -2.95
N HIS A 57 -1.97 0.71 -1.82
CA HIS A 57 -2.88 1.83 -1.58
C HIS A 57 -2.48 2.54 -0.31
N TYR A 58 -2.48 3.87 -0.34
CA TYR A 58 -2.13 4.69 0.81
C TYR A 58 -3.36 5.38 1.37
N ILE A 59 -3.54 5.28 2.68
CA ILE A 59 -4.59 5.95 3.45
C ILE A 59 -3.95 6.90 4.45
N GLU A 60 -4.41 8.13 4.47
CA GLU A 60 -4.15 9.09 5.53
C GLU A 60 -5.48 9.35 6.25
N ALA A 61 -5.59 8.91 7.50
CA ALA A 61 -6.79 9.06 8.32
C ALA A 61 -6.47 8.90 9.80
N CYS A 62 -7.27 9.50 10.67
CA CYS A 62 -7.10 9.40 12.13
C CYS A 62 -5.70 9.78 12.61
N GLY A 63 -5.02 10.70 11.90
CA GLY A 63 -3.63 11.08 12.16
C GLY A 63 -2.61 9.95 11.92
N LYS A 64 -2.96 8.96 11.07
CA LYS A 64 -2.14 7.80 10.74
C LYS A 64 -1.89 7.68 9.24
N HIS A 65 -0.72 7.16 8.91
CA HIS A 65 -0.29 6.80 7.57
C HIS A 65 -0.34 5.27 7.43
N ILE A 66 -1.23 4.77 6.59
CA ILE A 66 -1.54 3.35 6.47
C ILE A 66 -1.36 2.91 5.03
N LEU A 67 -0.73 1.76 4.81
CA LEU A 67 -0.72 1.09 3.51
C LEU A 67 -1.65 -0.12 3.53
N ILE A 68 -2.32 -0.35 2.41
CA ILE A 68 -2.95 -1.63 2.09
C ILE A 68 -2.09 -2.24 1.00
N ASP A 69 -1.49 -3.37 1.30
CA ASP A 69 -0.46 -4.02 0.51
C ASP A 69 0.79 -3.13 0.29
N CYS A 70 1.87 -3.76 -0.14
CA CYS A 70 3.12 -3.11 -0.51
C CYS A 70 3.82 -4.01 -1.52
N GLY A 71 3.24 -4.08 -2.70
CA GLY A 71 3.59 -5.05 -3.75
C GLY A 71 4.74 -4.61 -4.61
N MET A 72 5.43 -5.59 -5.17
CA MET A 72 6.47 -5.40 -6.18
C MET A 72 5.85 -5.52 -7.57
N GLU A 73 6.17 -4.58 -8.45
CA GLU A 73 5.82 -4.66 -9.86
C GLU A 73 6.54 -5.85 -10.52
N GLN A 74 5.84 -6.56 -11.36
CA GLN A 74 6.34 -7.74 -12.05
C GLN A 74 6.04 -7.65 -13.55
N GLY A 75 7.03 -8.00 -14.35
CA GLY A 75 6.86 -8.03 -15.81
C GLY A 75 7.23 -6.73 -16.49
N LYS A 76 6.50 -6.42 -17.56
CA LYS A 76 6.66 -5.19 -18.35
C LYS A 76 5.36 -4.40 -18.23
N ASP A 77 5.18 -3.76 -17.10
CA ASP A 77 4.05 -2.89 -16.90
C ASP A 77 4.22 -1.58 -17.70
N VAL A 78 3.13 -1.06 -18.19
CA VAL A 78 3.10 0.20 -18.97
C VAL A 78 2.94 1.38 -18.01
N PHE A 79 2.28 1.16 -16.88
CA PHE A 79 2.04 2.16 -15.85
C PHE A 79 2.85 1.82 -14.61
N GLU A 80 3.85 2.65 -14.31
CA GLU A 80 4.67 2.49 -13.13
C GLU A 80 3.93 2.97 -11.88
N ASN A 81 4.20 2.33 -10.74
CA ASN A 81 3.71 2.77 -9.44
C ASN A 81 4.21 4.18 -9.14
N ILE A 82 3.34 5.01 -8.59
CA ILE A 82 3.75 6.33 -8.11
C ILE A 82 4.49 6.20 -6.75
N PRO A 83 5.35 7.15 -6.39
CA PRO A 83 5.94 7.17 -5.06
C PRO A 83 4.86 7.23 -3.96
N ILE A 84 5.10 6.55 -2.84
CA ILE A 84 4.26 6.69 -1.65
C ILE A 84 4.28 8.17 -1.24
N PRO A 85 3.10 8.78 -0.94
CA PRO A 85 3.01 10.23 -0.68
C PRO A 85 3.72 10.72 0.59
N VAL A 86 4.31 9.83 1.38
CA VAL A 86 4.98 10.11 2.65
C VAL A 86 6.29 9.34 2.72
N GLU A 87 7.26 9.82 3.51
CA GLU A 87 8.48 9.06 3.79
C GLU A 87 8.14 7.74 4.50
N GLU A 88 8.79 6.65 4.10
CA GLU A 88 8.48 5.30 4.61
C GLU A 88 8.65 5.18 6.13
N ALA A 89 9.52 6.02 6.72
CA ALA A 89 9.71 6.09 8.17
C ALA A 89 8.47 6.62 8.94
N LEU A 90 7.57 7.33 8.26
CA LEU A 90 6.36 7.91 8.87
C LEU A 90 5.14 6.99 8.73
N ILE A 91 5.24 5.88 8.00
CA ILE A 91 4.16 4.90 7.87
C ILE A 91 3.96 4.20 9.21
N ASP A 92 2.73 4.25 9.75
CA ASP A 92 2.37 3.64 11.03
C ASP A 92 2.03 2.15 10.87
N TYR A 93 1.25 1.81 9.84
CA TYR A 93 0.69 0.48 9.66
C TYR A 93 0.69 0.03 8.20
N VAL A 94 0.80 -1.28 8.01
CA VAL A 94 0.50 -1.94 6.74
C VAL A 94 -0.54 -3.03 7.01
N PHE A 95 -1.59 -3.11 6.22
CA PHE A 95 -2.55 -4.21 6.23
C PHE A 95 -2.36 -5.01 4.95
N LEU A 96 -2.02 -6.28 5.09
CA LEU A 96 -1.62 -7.13 3.96
C LEU A 96 -2.72 -8.12 3.63
N THR A 97 -3.19 -8.11 2.39
CA THR A 97 -4.25 -8.99 1.92
C THR A 97 -3.80 -10.44 1.82
N HIS A 98 -2.62 -10.68 1.27
CA HIS A 98 -2.02 -12.01 1.13
C HIS A 98 -0.52 -11.94 0.80
N ALA A 99 0.12 -13.11 0.70
CA ALA A 99 1.58 -13.20 0.66
C ALA A 99 2.21 -13.08 -0.73
N HIS A 100 1.47 -13.02 -1.85
CA HIS A 100 2.09 -12.90 -3.18
C HIS A 100 3.03 -11.70 -3.27
N VAL A 101 4.07 -11.81 -4.09
CA VAL A 101 5.14 -10.82 -4.20
C VAL A 101 4.62 -9.47 -4.71
N ASP A 102 3.64 -9.48 -5.59
CA ASP A 102 2.96 -8.28 -6.11
C ASP A 102 2.03 -7.60 -5.09
N HIS A 103 1.88 -8.17 -3.89
CA HIS A 103 1.19 -7.58 -2.74
C HIS A 103 2.11 -7.34 -1.54
N SER A 104 3.18 -8.13 -1.36
CA SER A 104 4.06 -8.09 -0.18
C SER A 104 5.53 -7.77 -0.48
N GLY A 105 5.95 -7.88 -1.74
CA GLY A 105 7.36 -7.94 -2.13
C GLY A 105 8.20 -6.71 -1.83
N ASN A 106 7.58 -5.54 -1.66
CA ASN A 106 8.27 -4.30 -1.29
C ASN A 106 8.27 -4.02 0.23
N LEU A 107 7.71 -4.91 1.05
CA LEU A 107 7.77 -4.75 2.51
C LEU A 107 9.23 -4.64 3.04
N PRO A 108 10.21 -5.46 2.59
CA PRO A 108 11.60 -5.29 3.00
C PRO A 108 12.21 -3.98 2.49
N LEU A 109 11.78 -3.49 1.32
CA LEU A 109 12.25 -2.23 0.77
C LEU A 109 11.83 -1.03 1.63
N ILE A 110 10.56 -0.95 2.04
CA ILE A 110 10.13 0.13 2.94
C ILE A 110 10.82 0.02 4.31
N TYR A 111 11.12 -1.21 4.78
CA TYR A 111 11.88 -1.40 6.01
C TYR A 111 13.30 -0.85 5.88
N SER A 112 14.00 -1.10 4.77
CA SER A 112 15.34 -0.55 4.50
C SER A 112 15.34 0.98 4.49
N LYS A 113 14.22 1.59 4.07
CA LYS A 113 14.00 3.04 4.03
C LYS A 113 13.46 3.65 5.34
N GLY A 114 13.40 2.87 6.40
CA GLY A 114 13.10 3.39 7.74
C GLY A 114 11.73 3.03 8.31
N PHE A 115 10.86 2.31 7.60
CA PHE A 115 9.61 1.81 8.18
C PHE A 115 9.87 0.98 9.45
N ARG A 116 9.17 1.30 10.53
CA ARG A 116 9.25 0.58 11.82
C ARG A 116 7.87 0.30 12.41
N GLY A 117 6.81 0.56 11.67
CA GLY A 117 5.43 0.28 12.06
C GLY A 117 5.10 -1.20 12.17
N LYS A 118 3.83 -1.54 12.23
CA LYS A 118 3.32 -2.91 12.32
C LYS A 118 2.68 -3.32 11.00
N VAL A 119 2.84 -4.59 10.64
CA VAL A 119 2.18 -5.19 9.46
C VAL A 119 1.17 -6.21 9.96
N PHE A 120 -0.10 -5.98 9.73
CA PHE A 120 -1.19 -6.89 10.11
C PHE A 120 -1.55 -7.78 8.93
N ALA A 121 -1.63 -9.08 9.16
CA ALA A 121 -1.99 -10.08 8.17
C ALA A 121 -2.60 -11.30 8.84
N THR A 122 -3.28 -12.16 8.10
CA THR A 122 -3.73 -13.44 8.64
C THR A 122 -2.56 -14.33 9.07
N GLU A 123 -2.77 -15.26 10.00
CA GLU A 123 -1.72 -16.15 10.50
C GLU A 123 -0.98 -16.88 9.37
N ALA A 124 -1.72 -17.46 8.42
CA ALA A 124 -1.12 -18.19 7.32
C ALA A 124 -0.37 -17.26 6.34
N THR A 125 -0.84 -16.03 6.13
CA THR A 125 -0.10 -15.02 5.36
C THR A 125 1.22 -14.65 6.05
N VAL A 126 1.23 -14.52 7.37
CA VAL A 126 2.46 -14.27 8.14
C VAL A 126 3.47 -15.39 7.95
N ASP A 127 3.02 -16.65 8.04
CA ASP A 127 3.89 -17.82 7.84
C ASP A 127 4.47 -17.85 6.42
N LEU A 128 3.63 -17.65 5.41
CA LEU A 128 4.08 -17.62 4.00
C LEU A 128 5.03 -16.45 3.73
N CYS A 129 4.73 -15.25 4.20
CA CYS A 129 5.62 -14.09 4.07
C CYS A 129 6.98 -14.34 4.72
N SER A 130 7.03 -15.06 5.84
CA SER A 130 8.28 -15.41 6.51
C SER A 130 9.22 -16.25 5.65
N ILE A 131 8.69 -17.02 4.71
CA ILE A 131 9.45 -17.81 3.75
C ILE A 131 9.74 -17.00 2.49
N MET A 132 8.69 -16.42 1.89
CA MET A 132 8.76 -15.77 0.59
C MET A 132 9.65 -14.52 0.59
N LEU A 133 9.59 -13.69 1.62
CA LEU A 133 10.38 -12.46 1.68
C LEU A 133 11.88 -12.77 1.82
N ARG A 134 12.25 -13.83 2.54
CA ARG A 134 13.65 -14.31 2.59
C ARG A 134 14.12 -14.85 1.25
N ASP A 135 13.27 -15.63 0.58
CA ASP A 135 13.60 -16.18 -0.74
C ASP A 135 13.77 -15.05 -1.76
N CYS A 136 12.88 -14.08 -1.79
CA CYS A 136 13.01 -12.89 -2.63
C CYS A 136 14.31 -12.12 -2.36
N ALA A 137 14.66 -11.89 -1.09
CA ALA A 137 15.92 -11.23 -0.74
C ALA A 137 17.14 -12.03 -1.22
N HIS A 138 17.11 -13.33 -1.03
CA HIS A 138 18.18 -14.22 -1.48
C HIS A 138 18.36 -14.16 -3.01
N ILE A 139 17.28 -14.27 -3.77
CA ILE A 139 17.30 -14.19 -5.24
C ILE A 139 17.88 -12.85 -5.70
N GLN A 140 17.42 -11.73 -5.14
CA GLN A 140 17.89 -10.39 -5.52
C GLN A 140 19.38 -10.19 -5.19
N MET A 141 19.83 -10.69 -4.04
CA MET A 141 21.25 -10.62 -3.68
C MET A 141 22.10 -11.45 -4.64
N GLN A 142 21.68 -12.67 -4.99
CA GLN A 142 22.38 -13.51 -5.96
C GLN A 142 22.41 -12.88 -7.36
N GLU A 143 21.32 -12.29 -7.80
CA GLU A 143 21.27 -11.57 -9.09
C GLU A 143 22.23 -10.39 -9.11
N ALA A 144 22.26 -9.58 -8.06
CA ALA A 144 23.19 -8.47 -7.94
C ALA A 144 24.64 -8.93 -7.98
N GLU A 145 24.98 -9.99 -7.25
CA GLU A 145 26.33 -10.59 -7.30
C GLU A 145 26.69 -11.13 -8.68
N TRP A 146 25.75 -11.81 -9.35
CA TRP A 146 25.99 -12.33 -10.68
C TRP A 146 26.22 -11.21 -11.68
N LYS A 147 25.39 -10.17 -11.68
CA LYS A 147 25.53 -8.99 -12.51
C LYS A 147 26.88 -8.29 -12.25
N ASN A 148 27.28 -8.15 -10.99
CA ASN A 148 28.54 -7.53 -10.60
C ASN A 148 29.77 -8.36 -11.02
N ARG A 149 29.70 -9.70 -10.92
CA ARG A 149 30.77 -10.58 -11.45
C ARG A 149 30.92 -10.45 -12.97
N LYS A 150 29.83 -10.28 -13.69
CA LYS A 150 29.83 -10.05 -15.14
C LYS A 150 30.37 -8.65 -15.48
N ALA A 151 29.99 -7.63 -14.71
CA ALA A 151 30.42 -6.25 -14.87
C ALA A 151 31.95 -6.08 -14.67
N LYS A 152 32.57 -6.80 -13.75
CA LYS A 152 34.04 -6.78 -13.53
C LYS A 152 34.86 -7.16 -14.78
N ARG A 153 34.24 -7.80 -15.78
CA ARG A 153 34.86 -8.16 -17.05
C ARG A 153 34.72 -7.07 -18.13
N SER A 154 33.99 -5.99 -17.84
CA SER A 154 33.73 -4.88 -18.77
C SER A 154 34.06 -3.55 -18.07
N PRO A 155 35.09 -2.81 -18.52
CA PRO A 155 35.47 -1.54 -17.89
C PRO A 155 34.33 -0.53 -17.94
N GLY A 156 34.07 0.15 -16.80
CA GLY A 156 33.10 1.25 -16.71
C GLY A 156 31.67 0.88 -16.29
N MET A 157 31.39 -0.36 -15.91
CA MET A 157 30.08 -0.70 -15.34
C MET A 157 30.03 -0.42 -13.83
N GLU A 158 28.96 0.24 -13.39
CA GLU A 158 28.68 0.50 -11.97
C GLU A 158 28.29 -0.78 -11.22
N THR A 159 28.56 -0.81 -9.93
CA THR A 159 28.12 -1.90 -9.04
C THR A 159 26.62 -1.81 -8.80
N ILE A 160 25.93 -2.90 -9.04
CA ILE A 160 24.50 -3.02 -8.80
C ILE A 160 24.29 -3.52 -7.37
N MET A 161 23.48 -2.81 -6.60
CA MET A 161 23.03 -3.23 -5.27
C MET A 161 21.68 -3.95 -5.39
N PRO A 162 21.38 -4.95 -4.53
CA PRO A 162 20.03 -5.48 -4.44
C PRO A 162 19.07 -4.39 -3.93
N LEU A 163 17.78 -4.51 -4.23
CA LEU A 163 16.76 -3.57 -3.75
C LEU A 163 16.70 -3.57 -2.22
N TYR A 164 16.87 -4.74 -1.62
CA TYR A 164 16.94 -4.93 -0.17
C TYR A 164 17.75 -6.20 0.14
N THR A 165 18.12 -6.36 1.39
CA THR A 165 18.96 -7.44 1.88
C THR A 165 18.18 -8.46 2.69
N MET A 166 18.83 -9.59 3.05
CA MET A 166 18.27 -10.57 3.99
C MET A 166 17.99 -9.95 5.36
N GLU A 167 18.83 -9.00 5.81
CA GLU A 167 18.62 -8.30 7.08
C GLU A 167 17.33 -7.46 7.06
N ASP A 168 17.02 -6.82 5.93
CA ASP A 168 15.79 -6.06 5.75
C ASP A 168 14.57 -6.98 5.76
N ALA A 169 14.66 -8.15 5.11
CA ALA A 169 13.60 -9.16 5.14
C ALA A 169 13.37 -9.70 6.56
N ASP A 170 14.44 -10.06 7.28
CA ASP A 170 14.32 -10.49 8.68
C ASP A 170 13.80 -9.39 9.61
N GLY A 171 14.12 -8.15 9.31
CA GLY A 171 13.67 -6.99 10.06
C GLY A 171 12.16 -6.76 9.93
N ILE A 172 11.62 -6.81 8.71
CA ILE A 172 10.19 -6.63 8.48
C ILE A 172 9.36 -7.83 8.97
N ILE A 173 9.86 -9.05 8.84
CA ILE A 173 9.19 -10.26 9.34
C ILE A 173 8.90 -10.14 10.85
N LYS A 174 9.78 -9.53 11.62
CA LYS A 174 9.57 -9.27 13.05
C LYS A 174 8.48 -8.24 13.34
N ARG A 175 7.97 -7.53 12.33
CA ARG A 175 6.90 -6.55 12.43
C ARG A 175 5.53 -7.12 12.04
N LEU A 176 5.48 -8.34 11.51
CA LEU A 176 4.24 -9.03 11.17
C LEU A 176 3.45 -9.37 12.43
N ILE A 177 2.18 -9.02 12.44
CA ILE A 177 1.22 -9.29 13.52
C ILE A 177 0.16 -10.25 12.97
N PRO A 178 0.13 -11.50 13.46
CA PRO A 178 -0.85 -12.48 13.01
C PRO A 178 -2.26 -12.13 13.51
N CYS A 179 -3.23 -12.22 12.63
CA CYS A 179 -4.63 -11.92 12.86
C CYS A 179 -5.51 -13.12 12.50
N GLN A 180 -6.63 -13.27 13.21
CA GLN A 180 -7.63 -14.27 12.90
C GLN A 180 -8.66 -13.71 11.92
N TYR A 181 -9.21 -14.59 11.06
CA TYR A 181 -10.34 -14.24 10.22
C TYR A 181 -11.57 -13.83 11.04
N ASP A 182 -12.38 -12.99 10.46
CA ASP A 182 -13.69 -12.54 10.94
C ASP A 182 -13.69 -11.86 12.31
N SER A 183 -12.51 -11.60 12.86
CA SER A 183 -12.35 -10.86 14.12
C SER A 183 -12.12 -9.38 13.86
N ILE A 184 -12.86 -8.50 14.54
CA ILE A 184 -12.62 -7.06 14.51
C ILE A 184 -11.41 -6.77 15.40
N ILE A 185 -10.44 -6.06 14.85
CA ILE A 185 -9.20 -5.68 15.51
C ILE A 185 -9.13 -4.16 15.59
N GLU A 186 -9.12 -3.61 16.79
CA GLU A 186 -8.81 -2.20 17.01
C GLU A 186 -7.29 -2.00 16.86
N VAL A 187 -6.87 -1.34 15.79
CA VAL A 187 -5.46 -1.07 15.49
C VAL A 187 -4.94 0.10 16.32
N CYS A 188 -5.75 1.16 16.37
CA CYS A 188 -5.57 2.35 17.21
C CYS A 188 -6.91 3.10 17.29
N GLU A 189 -6.95 4.17 18.06
CA GLU A 189 -8.13 5.02 18.16
C GLU A 189 -8.63 5.46 16.78
N GLY A 190 -9.86 5.13 16.46
CA GLY A 190 -10.53 5.45 15.21
C GLY A 190 -10.20 4.53 14.03
N VAL A 191 -9.38 3.50 14.21
CA VAL A 191 -9.03 2.55 13.13
C VAL A 191 -9.29 1.11 13.58
N GLU A 192 -10.27 0.48 12.94
CA GLU A 192 -10.58 -0.94 13.13
C GLU A 192 -10.43 -1.69 11.79
N ILE A 193 -10.04 -2.95 11.85
CA ILE A 193 -9.91 -3.80 10.67
C ILE A 193 -10.53 -5.18 10.89
N ARG A 194 -10.89 -5.84 9.80
CA ARG A 194 -11.27 -7.25 9.77
C ARG A 194 -10.75 -7.90 8.50
N PHE A 195 -10.21 -9.11 8.63
CA PHE A 195 -9.81 -9.96 7.53
C PHE A 195 -10.90 -11.01 7.29
N THR A 196 -11.35 -11.14 6.03
CA THR A 196 -12.35 -12.14 5.63
C THR A 196 -11.77 -13.00 4.52
N ASP A 197 -11.85 -14.32 4.67
CA ASP A 197 -11.32 -15.26 3.68
C ASP A 197 -11.96 -15.05 2.30
N ILE A 198 -11.12 -15.06 1.27
CA ILE A 198 -11.52 -14.81 -0.11
C ILE A 198 -11.15 -15.95 -1.06
N GLY A 199 -10.54 -17.03 -0.56
CA GLY A 199 -10.31 -18.27 -1.28
C GLY A 199 -9.33 -18.23 -2.44
N HIS A 200 -8.39 -17.28 -2.46
CA HIS A 200 -7.39 -17.14 -3.52
C HIS A 200 -6.12 -17.95 -3.21
N LEU A 201 -5.57 -17.77 -2.03
CA LEU A 201 -4.36 -18.41 -1.53
C LEU A 201 -4.57 -18.74 -0.06
N LEU A 202 -3.81 -19.70 0.49
CA LEU A 202 -3.79 -19.95 1.92
C LEU A 202 -3.46 -18.66 2.68
N GLY A 203 -4.39 -18.24 3.53
CA GLY A 203 -4.24 -16.98 4.28
C GLY A 203 -4.76 -15.74 3.56
N SER A 204 -5.17 -15.83 2.29
CA SER A 204 -5.68 -14.66 1.55
C SER A 204 -6.95 -14.09 2.18
N SER A 205 -7.08 -12.78 2.10
CA SER A 205 -8.22 -12.08 2.68
C SER A 205 -8.60 -10.82 1.92
N SER A 206 -9.88 -10.49 1.96
CA SER A 206 -10.31 -9.10 1.82
C SER A 206 -10.14 -8.40 3.16
N ILE A 207 -9.87 -7.10 3.11
CA ILE A 207 -9.68 -6.29 4.31
C ILE A 207 -10.77 -5.24 4.37
N GLU A 208 -11.56 -5.29 5.43
CA GLU A 208 -12.47 -4.22 5.79
C GLU A 208 -11.77 -3.28 6.76
N VAL A 209 -11.80 -1.99 6.47
CA VAL A 209 -11.19 -0.94 7.30
C VAL A 209 -12.27 0.06 7.69
N TRP A 210 -12.52 0.21 8.98
CA TRP A 210 -13.37 1.27 9.52
C TRP A 210 -12.50 2.40 10.04
N LEU A 211 -12.80 3.60 9.57
CA LEU A 211 -12.11 4.82 9.93
C LEU A 211 -13.12 5.77 10.57
N LYS A 212 -12.87 6.18 11.80
CA LYS A 212 -13.75 7.08 12.55
C LYS A 212 -12.98 8.30 13.04
N GLU A 213 -13.33 9.44 12.51
CA GLU A 213 -12.69 10.71 12.82
C GLU A 213 -13.73 11.82 12.88
N ASN A 214 -13.75 12.60 13.98
CA ASN A 214 -14.66 13.75 14.16
C ASN A 214 -16.14 13.49 13.81
N ASP A 215 -16.72 12.44 14.37
CA ASP A 215 -18.10 11.98 14.11
C ASP A 215 -18.37 11.53 12.66
N VAL A 216 -17.35 11.46 11.83
CA VAL A 216 -17.43 10.89 10.48
C VAL A 216 -16.87 9.47 10.52
N GLU A 217 -17.67 8.51 10.12
CA GLU A 217 -17.26 7.12 9.95
C GLU A 217 -17.28 6.75 8.47
N ARG A 218 -16.23 6.04 8.03
CA ARG A 218 -16.11 5.48 6.69
C ARG A 218 -15.68 4.04 6.78
N LYS A 219 -16.27 3.19 5.94
CA LYS A 219 -15.85 1.81 5.74
C LYS A 219 -15.25 1.70 4.35
N LEU A 220 -14.02 1.23 4.27
CA LEU A 220 -13.35 0.86 3.03
C LEU A 220 -13.23 -0.67 2.98
N VAL A 221 -13.29 -1.22 1.79
CA VAL A 221 -13.08 -2.66 1.56
C VAL A 221 -12.06 -2.83 0.44
N PHE A 222 -10.99 -3.55 0.74
CA PHE A 222 -9.96 -3.91 -0.21
C PHE A 222 -10.08 -5.40 -0.48
N SER A 223 -10.41 -5.77 -1.72
CA SER A 223 -10.69 -7.16 -2.06
C SER A 223 -9.44 -8.05 -1.98
N GLY A 224 -8.25 -7.50 -2.21
CA GLY A 224 -7.13 -8.32 -2.61
C GLY A 224 -7.47 -9.11 -3.89
N ASP A 225 -6.78 -10.19 -4.11
CA ASP A 225 -7.06 -11.11 -5.20
C ASP A 225 -8.19 -12.07 -4.82
N ILE A 226 -9.24 -12.09 -5.64
CA ILE A 226 -10.41 -12.93 -5.41
C ILE A 226 -10.18 -14.30 -6.02
N GLY A 227 -10.34 -15.34 -5.20
CA GLY A 227 -10.27 -16.73 -5.65
C GLY A 227 -11.55 -17.22 -6.31
N ASN A 228 -11.55 -18.48 -6.71
CA ASN A 228 -12.72 -19.15 -7.27
C ASN A 228 -13.58 -19.76 -6.17
N ILE A 229 -14.90 -19.66 -6.32
CA ILE A 229 -15.91 -20.17 -5.35
C ILE A 229 -15.77 -21.68 -5.06
N ASN A 230 -15.13 -22.44 -5.94
CA ASN A 230 -15.02 -23.91 -5.85
C ASN A 230 -13.57 -24.39 -5.63
N GLN A 231 -12.65 -23.53 -5.23
CA GLN A 231 -11.33 -23.99 -4.79
C GLN A 231 -11.40 -24.38 -3.31
N PRO A 232 -10.88 -25.57 -2.96
CA PRO A 232 -10.85 -26.04 -1.57
C PRO A 232 -9.90 -25.20 -0.73
#